data_7d42fababd13f36033d3e7fd871bfe4d
#
_entry.id   7d42fababd13f36033d3e7fd871bfe4d
#
_cell.length_a   1.000
_cell.length_b   1.000
_cell.length_c   1.000
_cell.angle_alpha   90.00
_cell.angle_beta   90.00
_cell.angle_gamma   90.00
#
_symmetry.space_group_name_H-M   'P 1'
#
loop_
_entity.id
_entity.type
_entity.pdbx_description
1 polymer ?
#
loop_
_entity_poly.entity_id
_entity_poly.type
_entity_poly.pdbx_seq_one_letter_code
_entity_poly.pdbx_strand_id
1 'polypeptide(L)'
;KNIPSIVDTSTGVNFKIYKPSYKEFVLLMKRGPQIIYPKDVAQIVLESNIHNSSKVLEIGSGSGALTLYLYTLLKNTGVLYSLDSSKINQRRADKTISRYISTLSDESNDITFINQELVNFEYKTLNENLDAIITDVPEPWEFFTNNKIKNSVCWVSYLPSMTQVMRMNDVLKEQQFQDIEIKEVILR
;
A
#
# COMPACT_ATOMS: atom_id res chain seq x y z
N LYS A 1 -14.50 21.08 -0.06
CA LYS A 1 -15.59 20.12 -0.37
C LYS A 1 -16.16 20.48 -1.73
N ASN A 2 -16.22 19.54 -2.65
CA ASN A 2 -16.80 19.78 -3.98
C ASN A 2 -18.30 20.05 -3.87
N ILE A 3 -18.81 20.97 -4.71
CA ILE A 3 -20.25 21.22 -4.82
C ILE A 3 -20.90 19.93 -5.39
N PRO A 4 -21.94 19.39 -4.73
CA PRO A 4 -22.57 18.16 -5.22
C PRO A 4 -23.33 18.42 -6.51
N SER A 5 -23.30 17.45 -7.42
CA SER A 5 -24.25 17.38 -8.50
C SER A 5 -25.59 16.84 -7.96
N ILE A 6 -26.68 17.48 -8.30
CA ILE A 6 -28.02 17.00 -7.97
C ILE A 6 -28.55 16.21 -9.18
N VAL A 7 -28.97 14.98 -8.94
CA VAL A 7 -29.54 14.09 -9.97
C VAL A 7 -30.92 13.64 -9.51
N ASP A 8 -31.91 13.86 -10.34
CA ASP A 8 -33.28 13.41 -10.13
C ASP A 8 -33.46 12.00 -10.70
N THR A 9 -34.08 11.13 -9.93
CA THR A 9 -34.48 9.80 -10.42
C THR A 9 -35.80 9.87 -11.16
N SER A 10 -36.12 8.84 -11.96
CA SER A 10 -37.42 8.68 -12.63
C SER A 10 -38.60 8.63 -11.67
N THR A 11 -38.33 8.39 -10.37
CA THR A 11 -39.33 8.36 -9.30
C THR A 11 -39.44 9.68 -8.53
N GLY A 12 -38.75 10.75 -8.98
CA GLY A 12 -38.82 12.09 -8.36
C GLY A 12 -37.96 12.25 -7.08
N VAL A 13 -37.07 11.31 -6.81
CA VAL A 13 -36.15 11.41 -5.67
C VAL A 13 -34.87 12.09 -6.11
N ASN A 14 -34.45 13.12 -5.35
CA ASN A 14 -33.22 13.87 -5.60
C ASN A 14 -32.04 13.23 -4.87
N PHE A 15 -30.95 12.94 -5.60
CA PHE A 15 -29.70 12.48 -5.05
C PHE A 15 -28.62 13.56 -5.15
N LYS A 16 -27.85 13.72 -4.08
CA LYS A 16 -26.63 14.53 -4.11
C LYS A 16 -25.43 13.60 -4.36
N ILE A 17 -24.74 13.83 -5.46
CA ILE A 17 -23.57 13.04 -5.87
C ILE A 17 -22.32 13.85 -5.55
N TYR A 18 -21.42 13.25 -4.79
CA TYR A 18 -20.11 13.81 -4.44
C TYR A 18 -18.99 12.95 -5.00
N LYS A 19 -17.89 13.60 -5.35
CA LYS A 19 -16.63 12.89 -5.58
C LYS A 19 -16.13 12.36 -4.23
N PRO A 20 -15.87 11.05 -4.10
CA PRO A 20 -15.40 10.50 -2.84
C PRO A 20 -13.99 10.99 -2.52
N SER A 21 -13.72 11.26 -1.24
CA SER A 21 -12.35 11.31 -0.74
C SER A 21 -11.73 9.91 -0.77
N TYR A 22 -10.40 9.83 -0.70
CA TYR A 22 -9.70 8.55 -0.56
C TYR A 22 -10.29 7.69 0.55
N LYS A 23 -10.47 8.29 1.74
CA LYS A 23 -11.04 7.61 2.91
C LYS A 23 -12.41 7.01 2.62
N GLU A 24 -13.32 7.80 2.04
CA GLU A 24 -14.66 7.35 1.70
C GLU A 24 -14.64 6.24 0.65
N PHE A 25 -13.78 6.38 -0.37
CA PHE A 25 -13.64 5.38 -1.41
C PHE A 25 -13.18 4.05 -0.84
N VAL A 26 -12.12 4.03 -0.01
CA VAL A 26 -11.57 2.81 0.59
C VAL A 26 -12.58 2.16 1.54
N LEU A 27 -13.28 2.93 2.37
CA LEU A 27 -14.27 2.40 3.30
C LEU A 27 -15.51 1.81 2.61
N LEU A 28 -15.81 2.26 1.37
CA LEU A 28 -16.93 1.79 0.56
C LEU A 28 -16.53 0.74 -0.49
N MET A 29 -15.26 0.34 -0.54
CA MET A 29 -14.80 -0.71 -1.45
C MET A 29 -15.56 -2.01 -1.23
N LYS A 30 -15.76 -2.77 -2.32
CA LYS A 30 -16.28 -4.15 -2.20
C LYS A 30 -15.37 -4.95 -1.27
N ARG A 31 -15.98 -5.60 -0.29
CA ARG A 31 -15.27 -6.49 0.64
C ARG A 31 -14.56 -7.60 -0.14
N GLY A 32 -13.32 -7.81 0.19
CA GLY A 32 -12.41 -8.81 -0.35
C GLY A 32 -11.43 -9.20 0.75
N PRO A 33 -10.11 -9.27 0.49
CA PRO A 33 -9.11 -9.30 1.54
C PRO A 33 -9.32 -8.13 2.50
N GLN A 34 -8.89 -8.31 3.75
CA GLN A 34 -8.98 -7.26 4.74
C GLN A 34 -8.28 -6.00 4.24
N ILE A 35 -8.91 -4.84 4.42
CA ILE A 35 -8.31 -3.55 4.08
C ILE A 35 -7.47 -3.05 5.25
N ILE A 36 -6.34 -2.43 4.96
CA ILE A 36 -5.67 -1.58 5.94
C ILE A 36 -6.51 -0.31 6.07
N TYR A 37 -6.94 -0.01 7.30
CA TYR A 37 -7.78 1.17 7.54
C TYR A 37 -6.99 2.46 7.36
N PRO A 38 -7.65 3.57 6.96
CA PRO A 38 -6.99 4.86 6.73
C PRO A 38 -6.13 5.37 7.90
N LYS A 39 -6.48 5.03 9.15
CA LYS A 39 -5.69 5.37 10.33
C LYS A 39 -4.31 4.71 10.31
N ASP A 40 -4.28 3.42 9.93
CA ASP A 40 -3.05 2.62 9.86
C ASP A 40 -2.23 3.02 8.64
N VAL A 41 -2.88 3.25 7.49
CA VAL A 41 -2.23 3.78 6.29
C VAL A 41 -1.50 5.09 6.57
N ALA A 42 -2.13 6.02 7.30
CA ALA A 42 -1.51 7.29 7.66
C ALA A 42 -0.25 7.10 8.49
N GLN A 43 -0.27 6.18 9.46
CA GLN A 43 0.89 5.86 10.28
C GLN A 43 1.99 5.17 9.47
N ILE A 44 1.63 4.18 8.64
CA ILE A 44 2.57 3.48 7.75
C ILE A 44 3.32 4.48 6.88
N VAL A 45 2.60 5.42 6.26
CA VAL A 45 3.19 6.43 5.39
C VAL A 45 4.10 7.38 6.15
N LEU A 46 3.69 7.81 7.34
CA LEU A 46 4.51 8.68 8.19
C LEU A 46 5.83 7.99 8.57
N GLU A 47 5.74 6.74 9.03
CA GLU A 47 6.91 5.97 9.47
C GLU A 47 7.82 5.55 8.31
N SER A 48 7.28 5.38 7.11
CA SER A 48 8.08 5.03 5.94
C SER A 48 8.87 6.20 5.35
N ASN A 49 8.68 7.41 5.86
CA ASN A 49 9.38 8.63 5.42
C ASN A 49 9.33 8.85 3.89
N ILE A 50 8.25 8.41 3.24
CA ILE A 50 8.07 8.52 1.79
C ILE A 50 7.51 9.88 1.38
N HIS A 51 7.90 10.33 0.21
CA HIS A 51 7.41 11.55 -0.44
C HIS A 51 7.09 11.28 -1.92
N ASN A 52 6.65 12.28 -2.65
CA ASN A 52 6.11 12.13 -4.01
C ASN A 52 7.11 11.57 -5.05
N SER A 53 8.41 11.67 -4.81
CA SER A 53 9.47 11.13 -5.69
C SER A 53 10.14 9.86 -5.15
N SER A 54 9.64 9.30 -4.05
CA SER A 54 10.21 8.08 -3.46
C SER A 54 9.99 6.85 -4.34
N LYS A 55 10.90 5.89 -4.23
CA LYS A 55 10.81 4.57 -4.84
C LYS A 55 10.41 3.56 -3.77
N VAL A 56 9.25 2.97 -3.92
CA VAL A 56 8.62 2.14 -2.90
C VAL A 56 8.33 0.74 -3.41
N LEU A 57 8.64 -0.26 -2.60
CA LEU A 57 8.18 -1.63 -2.78
C LEU A 57 7.09 -1.94 -1.76
N GLU A 58 5.88 -2.18 -2.23
CA GLU A 58 4.79 -2.77 -1.46
C GLU A 58 4.84 -4.29 -1.61
N ILE A 59 4.79 -5.02 -0.50
CA ILE A 59 4.70 -6.48 -0.45
C ILE A 59 3.35 -6.84 0.15
N GLY A 60 2.44 -7.36 -0.67
CA GLY A 60 1.05 -7.63 -0.35
C GLY A 60 0.10 -6.57 -0.91
N SER A 61 -0.27 -6.68 -2.20
CA SER A 61 -1.26 -5.77 -2.84
C SER A 61 -2.67 -5.92 -2.24
N GLY A 62 -3.04 -7.13 -1.88
CA GLY A 62 -4.30 -7.47 -1.20
C GLY A 62 -5.55 -6.88 -1.85
N SER A 63 -6.22 -5.98 -1.13
CA SER A 63 -7.41 -5.26 -1.59
C SER A 63 -7.09 -4.11 -2.54
N GLY A 64 -5.85 -3.64 -2.57
CA GLY A 64 -5.42 -2.43 -3.26
C GLY A 64 -5.65 -1.14 -2.48
N ALA A 65 -6.03 -1.21 -1.21
CA ALA A 65 -6.27 0.00 -0.41
C ALA A 65 -4.98 0.77 -0.13
N LEU A 66 -3.94 0.09 0.37
CA LEU A 66 -2.62 0.69 0.56
C LEU A 66 -1.99 1.06 -0.78
N THR A 67 -2.04 0.14 -1.77
CA THR A 67 -1.54 0.37 -3.12
C THR A 67 -2.10 1.65 -3.72
N LEU A 68 -3.41 1.89 -3.59
CA LEU A 68 -4.07 3.10 -4.08
C LEU A 68 -3.52 4.36 -3.40
N TYR A 69 -3.30 4.31 -2.09
CA TYR A 69 -2.78 5.46 -1.37
C TYR A 69 -1.34 5.77 -1.81
N LEU A 70 -0.48 4.74 -1.84
CA LEU A 70 0.90 4.89 -2.31
C LEU A 70 0.94 5.42 -3.76
N TYR A 71 0.11 4.87 -4.63
CA TYR A 71 -0.03 5.33 -6.00
C TYR A 71 -0.39 6.82 -6.09
N THR A 72 -1.33 7.30 -5.25
CA THR A 72 -1.72 8.71 -5.25
C THR A 72 -0.69 9.63 -4.63
N LEU A 73 0.13 9.12 -3.69
CA LEU A 73 1.20 9.88 -3.05
C LEU A 73 2.42 10.06 -3.94
N LEU A 74 2.80 9.00 -4.65
CA LEU A 74 4.02 8.93 -5.48
C LEU A 74 3.86 9.60 -6.86
N LYS A 75 3.04 10.63 -6.95
CA LYS A 75 2.71 11.31 -8.22
C LYS A 75 3.93 11.83 -8.97
N ASN A 76 3.91 11.61 -10.29
CA ASN A 76 4.76 12.19 -11.34
C ASN A 76 6.23 11.76 -11.36
N THR A 77 6.87 11.47 -10.24
CA THR A 77 8.31 11.18 -10.19
C THR A 77 8.67 9.99 -9.31
N GLY A 78 7.75 9.52 -8.48
CA GLY A 78 7.93 8.35 -7.65
C GLY A 78 7.70 7.06 -8.42
N VAL A 79 8.19 5.95 -7.89
CA VAL A 79 8.06 4.61 -8.47
C VAL A 79 7.41 3.69 -7.45
N LEU A 80 6.37 2.98 -7.86
CA LEU A 80 5.71 1.97 -7.05
C LEU A 80 5.84 0.59 -7.67
N TYR A 81 6.46 -0.30 -6.93
CA TYR A 81 6.42 -1.74 -7.19
C TYR A 81 5.44 -2.38 -6.20
N SER A 82 4.52 -3.21 -6.68
CA SER A 82 3.56 -3.92 -5.83
C SER A 82 3.65 -5.41 -6.08
N LEU A 83 4.21 -6.14 -5.12
CA LEU A 83 4.43 -7.58 -5.15
C LEU A 83 3.29 -8.31 -4.45
N ASP A 84 2.72 -9.30 -5.12
CA ASP A 84 1.73 -10.24 -4.53
C ASP A 84 1.79 -11.57 -5.27
N SER A 85 1.72 -12.68 -4.54
CA SER A 85 1.68 -14.03 -5.15
C SER A 85 0.36 -14.31 -5.86
N SER A 86 -0.72 -13.63 -5.46
CA SER A 86 -2.05 -13.78 -6.02
C SER A 86 -2.33 -12.84 -7.18
N LYS A 87 -2.41 -13.38 -8.40
CA LYS A 87 -2.91 -12.64 -9.58
C LYS A 87 -4.29 -12.01 -9.37
N ILE A 88 -5.11 -12.64 -8.52
CA ILE A 88 -6.46 -12.13 -8.22
C ILE A 88 -6.36 -10.85 -7.40
N ASN A 89 -5.46 -10.80 -6.41
CA ASN A 89 -5.22 -9.60 -5.61
C ASN A 89 -4.67 -8.47 -6.48
N GLN A 90 -3.68 -8.73 -7.32
CA GLN A 90 -3.12 -7.73 -8.22
C GLN A 90 -4.17 -7.14 -9.18
N ARG A 91 -4.99 -7.98 -9.81
CA ARG A 91 -6.10 -7.52 -10.66
C ARG A 91 -7.12 -6.70 -9.87
N ARG A 92 -7.31 -7.02 -8.60
CA ARG A 92 -8.20 -6.28 -7.71
C ARG A 92 -7.61 -4.91 -7.37
N ALA A 93 -6.33 -4.85 -7.02
CA ALA A 93 -5.61 -3.62 -6.76
C ALA A 93 -5.61 -2.70 -8.00
N ASP A 94 -5.26 -3.22 -9.17
CA ASP A 94 -5.30 -2.48 -10.43
C ASP A 94 -6.70 -1.92 -10.72
N LYS A 95 -7.74 -2.74 -10.56
CA LYS A 95 -9.14 -2.29 -10.73
C LYS A 95 -9.55 -1.24 -9.70
N THR A 96 -9.04 -1.33 -8.47
CA THR A 96 -9.29 -0.34 -7.42
C THR A 96 -8.69 1.00 -7.81
N ILE A 97 -7.43 1.00 -8.26
CA ILE A 97 -6.73 2.19 -8.75
C ILE A 97 -7.47 2.80 -9.94
N SER A 98 -7.74 2.01 -10.98
CA SER A 98 -8.42 2.46 -12.19
C SER A 98 -9.77 3.11 -11.89
N ARG A 99 -10.56 2.53 -10.98
CA ARG A 99 -11.86 3.09 -10.57
C ARG A 99 -11.71 4.42 -9.82
N TYR A 100 -10.71 4.56 -8.98
CA TYR A 100 -10.49 5.82 -8.26
C TYR A 100 -9.98 6.90 -9.20
N ILE A 101 -9.01 6.58 -10.06
CA ILE A 101 -8.42 7.52 -11.03
C ILE A 101 -9.49 8.01 -12.03
N SER A 102 -10.43 7.15 -12.46
CA SER A 102 -11.51 7.58 -13.35
C SER A 102 -12.39 8.69 -12.74
N THR A 103 -12.32 8.90 -11.43
CA THR A 103 -12.95 10.02 -10.73
C THR A 103 -12.09 11.29 -10.68
N LEU A 104 -10.80 11.15 -11.03
CA LEU A 104 -9.82 12.23 -11.05
C LEU A 104 -9.54 12.62 -12.50
N SER A 105 -9.34 13.90 -12.76
CA SER A 105 -8.86 14.40 -14.06
C SER A 105 -7.34 14.35 -14.18
N ASP A 106 -6.67 13.54 -13.37
CA ASP A 106 -5.22 13.50 -13.23
C ASP A 106 -4.57 12.42 -14.13
N GLU A 107 -3.31 12.70 -14.50
CA GLU A 107 -2.46 11.78 -15.24
C GLU A 107 -2.13 10.51 -14.43
N SER A 108 -1.93 9.41 -15.14
CA SER A 108 -1.57 8.13 -14.53
C SER A 108 -0.13 8.13 -14.03
N ASN A 109 0.10 7.57 -12.86
CA ASN A 109 1.44 7.25 -12.37
C ASN A 109 1.85 5.84 -12.82
N ASP A 110 3.13 5.59 -12.88
CA ASP A 110 3.63 4.26 -13.18
C ASP A 110 3.59 3.38 -11.92
N ILE A 111 2.91 2.24 -12.06
CA ILE A 111 2.95 1.16 -11.08
C ILE A 111 3.35 -0.13 -11.78
N THR A 112 4.28 -0.86 -11.20
CA THR A 112 4.68 -2.17 -11.67
C THR A 112 4.16 -3.25 -10.73
N PHE A 113 3.21 -4.04 -11.20
CA PHE A 113 2.73 -5.22 -10.48
C PHE A 113 3.65 -6.41 -10.74
N ILE A 114 4.15 -7.04 -9.67
CA ILE A 114 5.02 -8.21 -9.71
C ILE A 114 4.26 -9.39 -9.12
N ASN A 115 3.95 -10.40 -9.96
CA ASN A 115 3.27 -11.59 -9.50
C ASN A 115 4.26 -12.71 -9.22
N GLN A 116 4.65 -12.83 -7.95
CA GLN A 116 5.64 -13.79 -7.51
C GLN A 116 5.47 -14.08 -6.01
N GLU A 117 5.82 -15.29 -5.59
CA GLU A 117 5.96 -15.64 -4.17
C GLU A 117 7.13 -14.87 -3.56
N LEU A 118 6.96 -14.36 -2.33
CA LEU A 118 7.96 -13.54 -1.66
C LEU A 118 9.28 -14.26 -1.48
N VAL A 119 9.23 -15.55 -1.13
CA VAL A 119 10.44 -16.39 -0.94
C VAL A 119 11.29 -16.52 -2.21
N ASN A 120 10.68 -16.38 -3.39
CA ASN A 120 11.36 -16.48 -4.68
C ASN A 120 11.74 -15.10 -5.26
N PHE A 121 11.29 -14.01 -4.65
CA PHE A 121 11.53 -12.68 -5.16
C PHE A 121 12.97 -12.25 -4.93
N GLU A 122 13.62 -11.73 -5.97
CA GLU A 122 14.95 -11.19 -5.90
C GLU A 122 14.92 -9.66 -6.05
N TYR A 123 15.16 -8.95 -4.96
CA TYR A 123 15.18 -7.48 -4.89
C TYR A 123 16.09 -6.82 -5.93
N LYS A 124 17.23 -7.43 -6.22
CA LYS A 124 18.19 -6.91 -7.22
C LYS A 124 17.60 -6.81 -8.65
N THR A 125 16.51 -7.53 -8.94
CA THR A 125 15.87 -7.48 -10.26
C THR A 125 15.19 -6.14 -10.55
N LEU A 126 14.91 -5.34 -9.51
CA LEU A 126 14.35 -4.02 -9.68
C LEU A 126 15.36 -3.00 -10.24
N ASN A 127 16.68 -3.28 -10.14
CA ASN A 127 17.78 -2.37 -10.52
C ASN A 127 17.66 -0.96 -9.93
N GLU A 128 17.02 -0.84 -8.78
CA GLU A 128 16.68 0.43 -8.14
C GLU A 128 17.11 0.43 -6.68
N ASN A 129 17.51 1.60 -6.19
CA ASN A 129 17.61 1.83 -4.76
C ASN A 129 16.25 2.28 -4.25
N LEU A 130 15.63 1.47 -3.40
CA LEU A 130 14.35 1.83 -2.80
C LEU A 130 14.55 2.74 -1.60
N ASP A 131 13.63 3.68 -1.41
CA ASP A 131 13.55 4.52 -0.21
C ASP A 131 12.79 3.81 0.89
N ALA A 132 11.74 3.04 0.53
CA ALA A 132 10.96 2.29 1.50
C ALA A 132 10.51 0.92 0.98
N ILE A 133 10.38 -0.03 1.92
CA ILE A 133 9.72 -1.32 1.74
C ILE A 133 8.60 -1.43 2.76
N ILE A 134 7.38 -1.64 2.30
CA ILE A 134 6.18 -1.74 3.14
C ILE A 134 5.56 -3.10 2.95
N THR A 135 5.32 -3.83 4.05
CA THR A 135 4.82 -5.20 3.99
C THR A 135 3.49 -5.37 4.72
N ASP A 136 2.52 -5.99 4.03
CA ASP A 136 1.23 -6.46 4.56
C ASP A 136 1.02 -7.92 4.14
N VAL A 137 1.88 -8.78 4.64
CA VAL A 137 1.85 -10.24 4.40
C VAL A 137 2.09 -10.98 5.71
N PRO A 138 1.65 -12.25 5.81
CA PRO A 138 1.79 -13.02 7.05
C PRO A 138 3.23 -13.26 7.49
N GLU A 139 4.16 -13.40 6.54
CA GLU A 139 5.54 -13.82 6.79
C GLU A 139 6.56 -12.91 6.06
N PRO A 140 6.64 -11.61 6.42
CA PRO A 140 7.50 -10.64 5.71
C PRO A 140 9.00 -10.98 5.81
N TRP A 141 9.42 -11.75 6.80
CA TRP A 141 10.80 -12.24 6.94
C TRP A 141 11.26 -13.15 5.80
N GLU A 142 10.34 -13.77 5.04
CA GLU A 142 10.69 -14.57 3.85
C GLU A 142 11.42 -13.76 2.78
N PHE A 143 11.23 -12.44 2.76
CA PHE A 143 12.01 -11.55 1.89
C PHE A 143 13.51 -11.78 2.04
N PHE A 144 14.00 -11.98 3.26
CA PHE A 144 15.42 -12.11 3.54
C PHE A 144 16.01 -13.49 3.20
N THR A 145 15.20 -14.45 2.77
CA THR A 145 15.67 -15.76 2.32
C THR A 145 16.63 -15.63 1.13
N ASN A 146 16.29 -14.78 0.15
CA ASN A 146 17.08 -14.57 -1.05
C ASN A 146 17.61 -13.14 -1.21
N ASN A 147 17.32 -12.27 -0.25
CA ASN A 147 17.65 -10.86 -0.36
C ASN A 147 18.49 -10.37 0.81
N LYS A 148 19.44 -9.50 0.49
CA LYS A 148 20.18 -8.70 1.48
C LYS A 148 20.09 -7.24 1.07
N ILE A 149 19.64 -6.42 1.99
CA ILE A 149 19.59 -4.97 1.79
C ILE A 149 20.95 -4.41 2.16
N LYS A 150 21.58 -3.70 1.22
CA LYS A 150 22.90 -3.10 1.41
C LYS A 150 22.85 -1.58 1.54
N ASN A 151 21.74 -0.97 1.09
CA ASN A 151 21.56 0.47 1.07
C ASN A 151 20.63 0.89 2.20
N SER A 152 20.66 2.16 2.54
CA SER A 152 19.69 2.71 3.48
C SER A 152 18.28 2.60 2.89
N VAL A 153 17.38 1.96 3.61
CA VAL A 153 15.97 1.80 3.25
C VAL A 153 15.13 1.84 4.53
N CYS A 154 13.98 2.48 4.47
CA CYS A 154 13.01 2.41 5.53
C CYS A 154 12.17 1.14 5.38
N TRP A 155 12.06 0.33 6.42
CA TRP A 155 11.24 -0.89 6.41
C TRP A 155 10.05 -0.74 7.36
N VAL A 156 8.84 -0.91 6.83
CA VAL A 156 7.61 -0.89 7.66
C VAL A 156 6.84 -2.19 7.45
N SER A 157 6.54 -2.90 8.54
CA SER A 157 5.70 -4.10 8.51
C SER A 157 4.39 -3.87 9.26
N TYR A 158 3.26 -4.12 8.61
CA TYR A 158 1.96 -4.18 9.25
C TYR A 158 1.65 -5.62 9.63
N LEU A 159 1.55 -5.90 10.93
CA LEU A 159 1.49 -7.26 11.46
C LEU A 159 0.32 -7.41 12.45
N PRO A 160 -0.53 -8.45 12.30
CA PRO A 160 -1.73 -8.61 13.11
C PRO A 160 -1.50 -9.22 14.49
N SER A 161 -0.31 -9.78 14.77
CA SER A 161 -0.07 -10.49 16.03
C SER A 161 1.29 -10.14 16.64
N MET A 162 1.35 -10.13 17.98
CA MET A 162 2.60 -9.89 18.72
C MET A 162 3.67 -10.93 18.40
N THR A 163 3.30 -12.18 18.15
CA THR A 163 4.25 -13.24 17.77
C THR A 163 4.97 -12.90 16.45
N GLN A 164 4.22 -12.39 15.45
CA GLN A 164 4.81 -11.96 14.19
C GLN A 164 5.68 -10.71 14.38
N VAL A 165 5.23 -9.76 15.20
CA VAL A 165 6.01 -8.56 15.53
C VAL A 165 7.35 -8.93 16.16
N MET A 166 7.35 -9.81 17.16
CA MET A 166 8.59 -10.27 17.79
C MET A 166 9.53 -10.96 16.80
N ARG A 167 8.99 -11.89 15.97
CA ARG A 167 9.79 -12.58 14.97
C ARG A 167 10.39 -11.61 13.96
N MET A 168 9.61 -10.65 13.47
CA MET A 168 10.10 -9.64 12.52
C MET A 168 11.16 -8.73 13.14
N ASN A 169 10.97 -8.31 14.39
CA ASN A 169 11.97 -7.54 15.14
C ASN A 169 13.31 -8.26 15.24
N ASP A 170 13.30 -9.57 15.53
CA ASP A 170 14.52 -10.36 15.63
C ASP A 170 15.22 -10.49 14.27
N VAL A 171 14.45 -10.77 13.21
CA VAL A 171 14.98 -10.81 11.84
C VAL A 171 15.58 -9.46 11.42
N LEU A 172 14.92 -8.34 11.70
CA LEU A 172 15.45 -7.02 11.36
C LEU A 172 16.79 -6.74 12.09
N LYS A 173 16.91 -7.14 13.35
CA LYS A 173 18.18 -7.04 14.09
C LYS A 173 19.28 -7.91 13.46
N GLU A 174 18.96 -9.14 13.08
CA GLU A 174 19.90 -10.04 12.38
C GLU A 174 20.34 -9.45 11.03
N GLN A 175 19.44 -8.74 10.35
CA GLN A 175 19.75 -8.01 9.11
C GLN A 175 20.40 -6.64 9.35
N GLN A 176 20.75 -6.31 10.59
CA GLN A 176 21.46 -5.09 11.01
C GLN A 176 20.67 -3.79 10.79
N PHE A 177 19.35 -3.86 10.77
CA PHE A 177 18.51 -2.66 10.82
C PHE A 177 18.70 -1.93 12.15
N GLN A 178 18.69 -0.60 12.10
CA GLN A 178 18.80 0.29 13.25
C GLN A 178 17.47 0.97 13.53
N ASP A 179 17.32 1.54 14.71
CA ASP A 179 16.16 2.36 15.11
C ASP A 179 14.81 1.63 14.92
N ILE A 180 14.76 0.37 15.34
CA ILE A 180 13.56 -0.46 15.23
C ILE A 180 12.54 -0.02 16.27
N GLU A 181 11.37 0.41 15.83
CA GLU A 181 10.25 0.80 16.68
C GLU A 181 9.04 -0.13 16.48
N ILE A 182 8.30 -0.38 17.54
CA ILE A 182 7.04 -1.14 17.53
C ILE A 182 5.94 -0.20 18.01
N LYS A 183 4.90 -0.05 17.19
CA LYS A 183 3.78 0.89 17.45
C LYS A 183 2.45 0.19 17.29
N GLU A 184 1.50 0.54 18.14
CA GLU A 184 0.09 0.18 17.99
C GLU A 184 -0.75 1.45 17.81
N VAL A 185 -1.64 1.45 16.80
CA VAL A 185 -2.48 2.62 16.48
C VAL A 185 -3.90 2.39 17.00
N ILE A 186 -4.26 3.11 18.05
CA ILE A 186 -5.58 3.03 18.66
C ILE A 186 -6.36 4.34 18.38
N LEU A 187 -7.56 4.22 17.81
CA LEU A 187 -8.52 5.32 17.74
C LEU A 187 -9.40 5.30 19.00
N ARG A 188 -9.43 6.40 19.70
CA ARG A 188 -10.36 6.66 20.82
C ARG A 188 -11.42 7.66 20.43
#